data_96fb14c23319aa4b60e3ae235a822852
#
_entry.id   96fb14c23319aa4b60e3ae235a822852
#
_cell.length_a   1.000
_cell.length_b   1.000
_cell.length_c   1.000
_cell.angle_alpha   90.00
_cell.angle_beta   90.00
_cell.angle_gamma   90.00
#
_symmetry.space_group_name_H-M   'P 1'
#
loop_
_entity.id
_entity.type
_entity.pdbx_description
1 polymer ?
#
loop_
_entity_poly.entity_id
_entity_poly.type
_entity_poly.pdbx_seq_one_letter_code
_entity_poly.pdbx_strand_id
1 'polypeptide(L)'
;MNVYQQGHVGRTPKKVTIHKNTEFKEDEIQAALDSFNEGTEVELVQVIKATDWTGVRYTPGWRGNGNKPAEKPKPHNYPVERGTYMPISPNEALAWTQGSVLGVQLDNPKYNVYKEGVLKPTPSPILLRRFSGQGGWHETVNGLLSLTKMDWNNNTLYKKLPVTLVYSSRFAEIIGQNPELVDEVYDFRCFM
;
A
#
# COMPACT_ATOMS: atom_id res chain seq x y z
N MET A 1 1.05 -4.42 -21.85
CA MET A 1 2.04 -5.51 -21.96
C MET A 1 3.30 -5.10 -22.73
N ASN A 2 3.18 -4.46 -23.88
CA ASN A 2 4.32 -4.08 -24.74
C ASN A 2 5.41 -3.25 -24.05
N VAL A 3 5.05 -2.29 -23.19
CA VAL A 3 6.04 -1.41 -22.51
C VAL A 3 6.94 -2.22 -21.56
N TYR A 4 6.36 -3.16 -20.82
CA TYR A 4 7.14 -4.04 -19.93
C TYR A 4 8.09 -4.93 -20.73
N GLN A 5 7.59 -5.54 -21.81
CA GLN A 5 8.40 -6.42 -22.67
C GLN A 5 9.56 -5.68 -23.35
N GLN A 6 9.32 -4.43 -23.79
CA GLN A 6 10.39 -3.59 -24.36
C GLN A 6 11.49 -3.30 -23.34
N GLY A 7 11.13 -2.99 -22.09
CA GLY A 7 12.10 -2.73 -21.03
C GLY A 7 12.81 -3.98 -20.47
N HIS A 8 12.25 -5.18 -20.69
CA HIS A 8 12.75 -6.44 -20.12
C HIS A 8 13.13 -7.49 -21.16
N VAL A 9 13.55 -7.04 -22.35
CA VAL A 9 14.06 -7.93 -23.44
C VAL A 9 13.05 -9.05 -23.78
N GLY A 10 11.79 -8.69 -23.98
CA GLY A 10 10.73 -9.63 -24.36
C GLY A 10 10.20 -10.55 -23.23
N ARG A 11 10.70 -10.43 -22.01
CA ARG A 11 10.23 -11.24 -20.89
C ARG A 11 8.82 -10.83 -20.44
N THR A 12 8.01 -11.80 -20.05
CA THR A 12 6.70 -11.58 -19.42
C THR A 12 6.86 -11.44 -17.91
N PRO A 13 6.05 -10.59 -17.23
CA PRO A 13 6.06 -10.52 -15.77
C PRO A 13 5.55 -11.84 -15.17
N LYS A 14 6.15 -12.26 -14.07
CA LYS A 14 5.65 -13.44 -13.33
C LYS A 14 4.37 -13.12 -12.55
N LYS A 15 4.25 -11.89 -12.06
CA LYS A 15 3.10 -11.39 -11.30
C LYS A 15 2.77 -9.97 -11.70
N VAL A 16 1.48 -9.68 -11.83
CA VAL A 16 0.93 -8.34 -12.06
C VAL A 16 -0.11 -8.09 -10.99
N THR A 17 -0.01 -6.97 -10.27
CA THR A 17 -1.02 -6.54 -9.31
C THR A 17 -1.73 -5.31 -9.84
N ILE A 18 -3.05 -5.38 -9.98
CA ILE A 18 -3.89 -4.27 -10.42
C ILE A 18 -4.61 -3.70 -9.20
N HIS A 19 -4.40 -2.40 -8.95
CA HIS A 19 -5.08 -1.67 -7.89
C HIS A 19 -6.28 -0.89 -8.44
N LYS A 20 -7.42 -0.98 -7.75
CA LYS A 20 -8.63 -0.22 -8.05
C LYS A 20 -9.24 0.33 -6.76
N ASN A 21 -9.84 1.51 -6.78
CA ASN A 21 -10.51 2.10 -5.62
C ASN A 21 -11.98 1.69 -5.51
N THR A 22 -12.60 1.27 -6.62
CA THR A 22 -13.95 0.72 -6.69
C THR A 22 -13.92 -0.80 -6.71
N GLU A 23 -15.04 -1.43 -6.51
CA GLU A 23 -15.19 -2.89 -6.63
C GLU A 23 -14.95 -3.36 -8.06
N PHE A 24 -14.32 -4.53 -8.21
CA PHE A 24 -14.18 -5.18 -9.51
C PHE A 24 -15.48 -5.88 -9.89
N LYS A 25 -15.97 -5.62 -11.10
CA LYS A 25 -17.10 -6.33 -11.67
C LYS A 25 -16.62 -7.62 -12.33
N GLU A 26 -17.53 -8.56 -12.53
CA GLU A 26 -17.22 -9.89 -13.09
C GLU A 26 -16.55 -9.78 -14.47
N ASP A 27 -17.09 -8.94 -15.35
CA ASP A 27 -16.55 -8.67 -16.68
C ASP A 27 -15.15 -8.03 -16.63
N GLU A 28 -14.89 -7.16 -15.66
CA GLU A 28 -13.56 -6.55 -15.46
C GLU A 28 -12.55 -7.59 -14.95
N ILE A 29 -12.97 -8.48 -14.05
CA ILE A 29 -12.13 -9.56 -13.55
C ILE A 29 -11.73 -10.48 -14.72
N GLN A 30 -12.71 -10.93 -15.51
CA GLN A 30 -12.45 -11.81 -16.64
C GLN A 30 -11.54 -11.12 -17.68
N ALA A 31 -11.85 -9.90 -18.06
CA ALA A 31 -11.02 -9.13 -19.01
C ALA A 31 -9.59 -8.94 -18.51
N ALA A 32 -9.39 -8.70 -17.20
CA ALA A 32 -8.06 -8.57 -16.62
C ALA A 32 -7.30 -9.90 -16.68
N LEU A 33 -7.93 -11.03 -16.38
CA LEU A 33 -7.31 -12.34 -16.44
C LEU A 33 -6.94 -12.72 -17.89
N ASP A 34 -7.82 -12.44 -18.85
CA ASP A 34 -7.61 -12.75 -20.28
C ASP A 34 -6.54 -11.87 -20.93
N SER A 35 -6.24 -10.70 -20.33
CA SER A 35 -5.26 -9.75 -20.86
C SER A 35 -3.80 -10.18 -20.69
N PHE A 36 -3.55 -11.22 -19.92
CA PHE A 36 -2.18 -11.70 -19.61
C PHE A 36 -1.98 -13.12 -20.11
N ASN A 37 -0.74 -13.44 -20.48
CA ASN A 37 -0.37 -14.76 -20.96
C ASN A 37 -0.43 -15.81 -19.85
N GLU A 38 -0.63 -17.06 -20.23
CA GLU A 38 -0.46 -18.21 -19.34
C GLU A 38 0.90 -18.15 -18.63
N GLY A 39 0.90 -18.33 -17.31
CA GLY A 39 2.09 -18.26 -16.45
C GLY A 39 2.33 -16.90 -15.80
N THR A 40 1.53 -15.85 -16.09
CA THR A 40 1.50 -14.61 -15.32
C THR A 40 0.44 -14.69 -14.23
N GLU A 41 0.83 -14.59 -12.96
CA GLU A 41 -0.13 -14.43 -11.86
C GLU A 41 -0.76 -13.03 -11.91
N VAL A 42 -2.08 -12.96 -11.98
CA VAL A 42 -2.81 -11.68 -11.94
C VAL A 42 -3.50 -11.53 -10.60
N GLU A 43 -3.05 -10.55 -9.82
CA GLU A 43 -3.64 -10.18 -8.54
C GLU A 43 -4.49 -8.92 -8.68
N LEU A 44 -5.77 -9.01 -8.36
CA LEU A 44 -6.72 -7.90 -8.40
C LEU A 44 -7.05 -7.47 -6.99
N VAL A 45 -6.69 -6.22 -6.63
CA VAL A 45 -6.82 -5.70 -5.28
C VAL A 45 -7.59 -4.38 -5.28
N GLN A 46 -8.77 -4.41 -4.67
CA GLN A 46 -9.47 -3.17 -4.33
C GLN A 46 -8.82 -2.52 -3.11
N VAL A 47 -8.56 -1.22 -3.19
CA VAL A 47 -7.96 -0.42 -2.11
C VAL A 47 -8.99 0.59 -1.61
N ILE A 48 -9.56 0.33 -0.44
CA ILE A 48 -10.59 1.17 0.18
C ILE A 48 -9.91 2.11 1.17
N LYS A 49 -9.93 3.41 0.87
CA LYS A 49 -9.22 4.44 1.63
C LYS A 49 -9.85 4.75 2.99
N ALA A 50 -11.17 4.77 3.06
CA ALA A 50 -11.91 5.12 4.27
C ALA A 50 -12.33 3.85 5.00
N THR A 51 -11.93 3.72 6.26
CA THR A 51 -12.33 2.65 7.15
C THR A 51 -12.63 3.23 8.52
N ASP A 52 -13.55 2.62 9.25
CA ASP A 52 -13.87 2.98 10.64
C ASP A 52 -12.93 2.31 11.65
N TRP A 53 -11.90 1.62 11.16
CA TRP A 53 -10.91 0.95 11.99
C TRP A 53 -9.86 1.93 12.49
N THR A 54 -9.53 1.79 13.76
CA THR A 54 -8.38 2.43 14.40
C THR A 54 -7.50 1.38 15.04
N GLY A 55 -6.18 1.59 14.99
CA GLY A 55 -5.22 0.70 15.63
C GLY A 55 -4.61 1.36 16.85
N VAL A 56 -4.46 0.60 17.92
CA VAL A 56 -3.70 1.00 19.12
C VAL A 56 -2.52 0.05 19.28
N ARG A 57 -1.32 0.61 19.35
CA ARG A 57 -0.10 -0.14 19.63
C ARG A 57 0.07 -0.29 21.14
N TYR A 58 0.42 -1.48 21.56
CA TYR A 58 0.73 -1.78 22.95
C TYR A 58 2.19 -2.18 23.10
N THR A 59 2.82 -1.72 24.18
CA THR A 59 4.09 -2.27 24.63
C THR A 59 3.79 -3.59 25.37
N PRO A 60 4.47 -4.70 25.04
CA PRO A 60 4.30 -5.95 25.76
C PRO A 60 4.55 -5.75 27.25
N GLY A 61 3.70 -6.32 28.08
CA GLY A 61 3.92 -6.36 29.49
C GLY A 61 5.04 -7.35 29.87
N TRP A 62 5.67 -7.13 31.01
CA TRP A 62 6.64 -8.07 31.58
C TRP A 62 5.93 -9.28 32.14
N ARG A 63 6.37 -10.49 31.80
CA ARG A 63 5.74 -11.74 32.27
C ARG A 63 6.00 -12.06 33.77
N GLY A 64 6.87 -11.29 34.42
CA GLY A 64 7.31 -11.53 35.77
C GLY A 64 8.40 -12.64 35.85
N ASN A 65 9.19 -12.55 36.85
CA ASN A 65 10.03 -13.66 37.35
C ASN A 65 9.87 -13.65 38.88
N GLY A 66 10.31 -14.65 39.56
CA GLY A 66 10.06 -14.80 41.00
C GLY A 66 10.35 -13.57 41.90
N ASN A 67 11.05 -12.56 41.38
CA ASN A 67 11.45 -11.34 42.09
C ASN A 67 10.70 -10.08 41.63
N LYS A 68 9.99 -10.11 40.49
CA LYS A 68 9.22 -8.96 39.97
C LYS A 68 7.84 -9.41 39.53
N PRO A 69 6.79 -8.69 39.92
CA PRO A 69 5.43 -8.98 39.46
C PRO A 69 5.29 -8.82 37.95
N ALA A 70 4.35 -9.54 37.38
CA ALA A 70 3.98 -9.35 35.98
C ALA A 70 3.38 -7.96 35.78
N GLU A 71 3.80 -7.28 34.70
CA GLU A 71 3.22 -6.00 34.26
C GLU A 71 2.23 -6.26 33.12
N LYS A 72 1.10 -5.55 33.18
CA LYS A 72 0.12 -5.57 32.08
C LYS A 72 0.66 -4.80 30.86
N PRO A 73 0.27 -5.19 29.64
CA PRO A 73 0.55 -4.37 28.45
C PRO A 73 0.01 -2.96 28.65
N LYS A 74 0.79 -1.95 28.21
CA LYS A 74 0.43 -0.53 28.28
C LYS A 74 0.31 0.03 26.86
N PRO A 75 -0.61 0.99 26.61
CA PRO A 75 -0.60 1.70 25.35
C PRO A 75 0.77 2.31 25.07
N HIS A 76 1.24 2.17 23.84
CA HIS A 76 2.51 2.75 23.43
C HIS A 76 2.33 4.25 23.12
N ASN A 77 3.37 5.06 23.35
CA ASN A 77 3.34 6.50 23.09
C ASN A 77 3.30 6.86 21.60
N TYR A 78 3.68 5.93 20.74
CA TYR A 78 3.66 6.10 19.30
C TYR A 78 2.48 5.32 18.68
N PRO A 79 1.92 5.82 17.55
CA PRO A 79 0.85 5.14 16.86
C PRO A 79 1.32 3.80 16.27
N VAL A 80 0.40 3.08 15.64
CA VAL A 80 0.71 1.86 14.89
C VAL A 80 1.79 2.15 13.86
N GLU A 81 2.75 1.25 13.73
CA GLU A 81 3.85 1.38 12.78
C GLU A 81 3.34 1.29 11.33
N ARG A 82 3.93 2.13 10.47
CA ARG A 82 3.77 2.00 9.03
C ARG A 82 4.26 0.62 8.57
N GLY A 83 3.44 -0.07 7.78
CA GLY A 83 3.73 -1.42 7.32
C GLY A 83 3.07 -2.51 8.15
N THR A 84 2.49 -2.16 9.30
CA THR A 84 1.62 -3.10 10.01
C THR A 84 0.45 -3.49 9.11
N TYR A 85 0.15 -4.78 9.07
CA TYR A 85 -1.06 -5.28 8.42
C TYR A 85 -1.71 -6.37 9.26
N MET A 86 -3.01 -6.52 9.09
CA MET A 86 -3.83 -7.50 9.79
C MET A 86 -4.75 -8.20 8.79
N PRO A 87 -4.49 -9.46 8.43
CA PRO A 87 -5.45 -10.25 7.66
C PRO A 87 -6.75 -10.42 8.46
N ILE A 88 -7.88 -10.12 7.83
CA ILE A 88 -9.22 -10.32 8.39
C ILE A 88 -9.77 -11.65 7.87
N SER A 89 -9.51 -11.93 6.59
CA SER A 89 -9.91 -13.13 5.89
C SER A 89 -8.86 -13.51 4.85
N PRO A 90 -8.98 -14.64 4.15
CA PRO A 90 -8.13 -14.95 3.01
C PRO A 90 -8.12 -13.85 1.94
N ASN A 91 -9.26 -13.15 1.78
CA ASN A 91 -9.46 -12.15 0.74
C ASN A 91 -9.50 -10.71 1.26
N GLU A 92 -9.31 -10.47 2.55
CA GLU A 92 -9.35 -9.13 3.12
C GLU A 92 -8.24 -8.90 4.16
N ALA A 93 -7.62 -7.73 4.11
CA ALA A 93 -6.64 -7.30 5.10
C ALA A 93 -6.72 -5.80 5.34
N LEU A 94 -6.46 -5.39 6.58
CA LEU A 94 -6.16 -3.99 6.92
C LEU A 94 -4.66 -3.74 6.80
N ALA A 95 -4.29 -2.58 6.27
CA ALA A 95 -2.89 -2.17 6.17
C ALA A 95 -2.69 -0.70 6.58
N TRP A 96 -1.69 -0.45 7.43
CA TRP A 96 -1.33 0.90 7.86
C TRP A 96 -0.19 1.43 6.98
N THR A 97 -0.52 2.29 6.04
CA THR A 97 0.45 2.94 5.14
C THR A 97 1.05 4.20 5.73
N GLN A 98 0.47 4.69 6.82
CA GLN A 98 0.93 5.83 7.61
C GLN A 98 1.00 5.41 9.08
N GLY A 99 1.55 6.26 9.95
CA GLY A 99 1.71 5.98 11.37
C GLY A 99 3.10 6.34 11.84
N SER A 100 3.73 5.54 12.67
CA SER A 100 5.12 5.72 13.06
C SER A 100 6.08 5.02 12.10
N VAL A 101 7.30 5.54 12.02
CA VAL A 101 8.40 4.98 11.21
C VAL A 101 9.64 4.90 12.08
N LEU A 102 10.23 3.72 12.12
CA LEU A 102 11.50 3.50 12.80
C LEU A 102 12.67 4.13 12.02
N GLY A 103 13.66 4.66 12.72
CA GLY A 103 14.91 5.09 12.11
C GLY A 103 14.92 6.51 11.57
N VAL A 104 13.99 7.38 11.96
CA VAL A 104 14.12 8.82 11.67
C VAL A 104 15.27 9.41 12.50
N GLN A 105 16.33 9.86 11.82
CA GLN A 105 17.45 10.52 12.48
C GLN A 105 17.00 11.89 13.03
N LEU A 106 17.31 12.14 14.30
CA LEU A 106 17.14 13.47 14.87
C LEU A 106 18.24 14.39 14.35
N ASP A 107 17.89 15.64 14.06
CA ASP A 107 18.82 16.74 13.74
C ASP A 107 19.70 17.13 14.93
N ASN A 108 20.38 16.16 15.51
CA ASN A 108 21.38 16.43 16.54
C ASN A 108 22.68 15.70 16.20
N PRO A 109 23.66 16.39 15.63
CA PRO A 109 24.93 15.78 15.23
C PRO A 109 25.74 15.20 16.40
N LYS A 110 25.37 15.49 17.63
CA LYS A 110 26.06 15.02 18.84
C LYS A 110 25.62 13.62 19.27
N TYR A 111 24.47 13.17 18.82
CA TYR A 111 23.91 11.87 19.15
C TYR A 111 23.33 11.25 17.89
N ASN A 112 23.99 10.25 17.33
CA ASN A 112 23.45 9.39 16.27
C ASN A 112 22.27 8.56 16.81
N VAL A 113 21.25 9.21 17.35
CA VAL A 113 20.08 8.54 17.91
C VAL A 113 18.98 8.53 16.86
N TYR A 114 18.67 7.35 16.38
CA TYR A 114 17.48 7.13 15.57
C TYR A 114 16.27 7.12 16.50
N LYS A 115 15.38 8.06 16.33
CA LYS A 115 14.07 8.05 16.99
C LYS A 115 13.00 7.56 16.04
N GLU A 116 11.95 7.03 16.64
CA GLU A 116 10.73 6.74 15.92
C GLU A 116 10.05 8.05 15.50
N GLY A 117 9.84 8.24 14.21
CA GLY A 117 9.16 9.40 13.65
C GLY A 117 7.66 9.13 13.52
N VAL A 118 6.83 10.17 13.65
CA VAL A 118 5.39 10.08 13.49
C VAL A 118 4.97 10.78 12.22
N LEU A 119 4.53 10.02 11.22
CA LEU A 119 3.98 10.56 9.97
C LEU A 119 2.53 11.03 10.15
N LYS A 120 1.77 10.31 10.96
CA LYS A 120 0.39 10.62 11.32
C LYS A 120 0.08 10.12 12.73
N PRO A 121 -0.36 11.01 13.64
CA PRO A 121 -0.63 10.64 15.03
C PRO A 121 -1.76 9.61 15.20
N THR A 122 -2.80 9.71 14.38
CA THR A 122 -3.95 8.79 14.40
C THR A 122 -4.16 8.17 13.02
N PRO A 123 -3.34 7.17 12.64
CA PRO A 123 -3.43 6.57 11.33
C PRO A 123 -4.62 5.61 11.27
N SER A 124 -5.53 5.83 10.33
CA SER A 124 -6.52 4.82 9.95
C SER A 124 -5.93 3.91 8.88
N PRO A 125 -6.17 2.60 8.93
CA PRO A 125 -5.73 1.68 7.90
C PRO A 125 -6.48 1.93 6.59
N ILE A 126 -5.98 1.33 5.52
CA ILE A 126 -6.74 1.04 4.31
C ILE A 126 -7.23 -0.40 4.40
N LEU A 127 -8.38 -0.69 3.79
CA LEU A 127 -8.86 -2.04 3.61
C LEU A 127 -8.47 -2.51 2.20
N LEU A 128 -7.84 -3.65 2.13
CA LEU A 128 -7.49 -4.36 0.91
C LEU A 128 -8.46 -5.52 0.73
N ARG A 129 -9.10 -5.62 -0.44
CA ARG A 129 -9.97 -6.73 -0.80
C ARG A 129 -9.45 -7.36 -2.09
N ARG A 130 -9.14 -8.65 -2.04
CA ARG A 130 -8.60 -9.41 -3.16
C ARG A 130 -9.72 -10.11 -3.92
N PHE A 131 -9.76 -9.94 -5.23
CA PHE A 131 -10.71 -10.57 -6.15
C PHE A 131 -10.07 -11.71 -6.95
N SER A 132 -8.76 -11.61 -7.19
CA SER A 132 -7.97 -12.66 -7.86
C SER A 132 -6.55 -12.64 -7.31
N GLY A 133 -5.82 -13.74 -7.48
CA GLY A 133 -4.47 -13.95 -6.98
C GLY A 133 -4.43 -14.81 -5.72
N GLN A 134 -3.28 -15.40 -5.47
CA GLN A 134 -3.04 -16.32 -4.35
C GLN A 134 -1.84 -15.84 -3.52
N GLY A 135 -1.64 -16.46 -2.36
CA GLY A 135 -0.50 -16.19 -1.48
C GLY A 135 -0.80 -15.28 -0.30
N GLY A 136 0.23 -15.05 0.50
CA GLY A 136 0.13 -14.25 1.72
C GLY A 136 0.02 -12.76 1.44
N TRP A 137 -0.57 -12.02 2.36
CA TRP A 137 -0.71 -10.57 2.29
C TRP A 137 0.61 -9.80 2.35
N HIS A 138 1.69 -10.46 2.80
CA HIS A 138 2.99 -9.81 2.99
C HIS A 138 3.53 -9.17 1.70
N GLU A 139 3.52 -9.91 0.60
CA GLU A 139 4.02 -9.40 -0.70
C GLU A 139 3.15 -8.28 -1.24
N THR A 140 1.82 -8.46 -1.22
CA THR A 140 0.85 -7.46 -1.66
C THR A 140 1.00 -6.16 -0.88
N VAL A 141 1.09 -6.24 0.46
CA VAL A 141 1.26 -5.08 1.32
C VAL A 141 2.62 -4.40 1.11
N ASN A 142 3.70 -5.16 0.96
CA ASN A 142 5.03 -4.58 0.68
C ASN A 142 5.08 -3.87 -0.67
N GLY A 143 4.48 -4.45 -1.71
CA GLY A 143 4.36 -3.81 -3.01
C GLY A 143 3.59 -2.49 -2.91
N LEU A 144 2.44 -2.52 -2.25
CA LEU A 144 1.62 -1.32 -2.03
C LEU A 144 2.36 -0.25 -1.22
N LEU A 145 3.05 -0.64 -0.14
CA LEU A 145 3.86 0.29 0.67
C LEU A 145 4.97 0.95 -0.14
N SER A 146 5.63 0.21 -1.02
CA SER A 146 6.65 0.74 -1.92
C SER A 146 6.06 1.84 -2.82
N LEU A 147 4.88 1.60 -3.39
CA LEU A 147 4.18 2.55 -4.24
C LEU A 147 3.69 3.81 -3.48
N THR A 148 3.53 3.77 -2.16
CA THR A 148 3.22 4.97 -1.37
C THR A 148 4.39 5.92 -1.19
N LYS A 149 5.62 5.51 -1.55
CA LYS A 149 6.85 6.31 -1.50
C LYS A 149 7.24 6.90 -2.85
N MET A 150 6.64 6.44 -3.95
CA MET A 150 7.07 6.75 -5.31
C MET A 150 6.48 8.03 -5.90
N ASP A 151 6.08 8.97 -5.07
CA ASP A 151 5.56 10.26 -5.54
C ASP A 151 6.68 11.31 -5.57
N TRP A 152 7.38 11.39 -6.67
CA TRP A 152 8.49 12.34 -6.89
C TRP A 152 8.04 13.80 -7.10
N ASN A 153 6.78 14.02 -7.40
CA ASN A 153 6.24 15.37 -7.61
C ASN A 153 5.78 16.06 -6.32
N ASN A 154 5.88 15.38 -5.19
CA ASN A 154 5.41 15.89 -3.91
C ASN A 154 6.45 15.67 -2.81
N ASN A 155 6.72 16.73 -2.04
CA ASN A 155 7.56 16.66 -0.83
C ASN A 155 6.89 15.90 0.33
N THR A 156 5.71 15.31 0.12
CA THR A 156 4.99 14.57 1.16
C THR A 156 5.52 13.16 1.23
N LEU A 157 6.30 12.88 2.27
CA LEU A 157 6.75 11.53 2.60
C LEU A 157 5.54 10.65 2.92
N TYR A 158 5.46 9.51 2.26
CA TYR A 158 4.50 8.43 2.55
C TYR A 158 3.02 8.81 2.48
N LYS A 159 2.46 8.76 1.28
CA LYS A 159 1.02 8.94 1.08
C LYS A 159 0.22 7.76 1.65
N LYS A 160 -1.06 7.99 1.90
CA LYS A 160 -1.97 6.92 2.34
C LYS A 160 -2.25 5.92 1.22
N LEU A 161 -2.41 6.40 -0.01
CA LEU A 161 -2.69 5.58 -1.19
C LEU A 161 -1.44 5.36 -2.04
N PRO A 162 -1.34 4.23 -2.75
CA PRO A 162 -0.28 3.99 -3.71
C PRO A 162 -0.35 4.98 -4.87
N VAL A 163 0.80 5.31 -5.44
CA VAL A 163 0.92 6.26 -6.55
C VAL A 163 0.06 5.87 -7.76
N THR A 164 -0.09 4.58 -8.02
CA THR A 164 -0.93 4.04 -9.09
C THR A 164 -2.37 4.56 -9.01
N LEU A 165 -2.97 4.57 -7.82
CA LEU A 165 -4.33 5.08 -7.61
C LEU A 165 -4.40 6.61 -7.63
N VAL A 166 -3.35 7.28 -7.14
CA VAL A 166 -3.31 8.75 -7.16
C VAL A 166 -3.29 9.27 -8.59
N TYR A 167 -2.43 8.70 -9.43
CA TYR A 167 -2.31 9.14 -10.82
C TYR A 167 -3.48 8.69 -11.68
N SER A 168 -4.00 7.47 -11.50
CA SER A 168 -5.20 7.05 -12.23
C SER A 168 -6.42 7.91 -11.92
N SER A 169 -6.58 8.36 -10.67
CA SER A 169 -7.67 9.30 -10.32
C SER A 169 -7.49 10.65 -10.98
N ARG A 170 -6.27 11.21 -11.01
CA ARG A 170 -5.99 12.47 -11.72
C ARG A 170 -6.22 12.34 -13.22
N PHE A 171 -5.80 11.23 -13.79
CA PHE A 171 -6.02 10.94 -15.20
C PHE A 171 -7.51 10.87 -15.53
N ALA A 172 -8.30 10.20 -14.72
CA ALA A 172 -9.76 10.13 -14.87
C ALA A 172 -10.42 11.52 -14.77
N GLU A 173 -9.93 12.40 -13.89
CA GLU A 173 -10.41 13.78 -13.79
C GLU A 173 -10.11 14.58 -15.06
N ILE A 174 -8.90 14.47 -15.60
CA ILE A 174 -8.48 15.17 -16.84
C ILE A 174 -9.35 14.71 -18.03
N ILE A 175 -9.52 13.41 -18.21
CA ILE A 175 -10.35 12.84 -19.27
C ILE A 175 -11.82 13.23 -19.08
N GLY A 176 -12.31 13.23 -17.85
CA GLY A 176 -13.68 13.64 -17.57
C GLY A 176 -13.97 15.10 -17.93
N GLN A 177 -12.96 15.97 -17.87
CA GLN A 177 -13.05 17.38 -18.29
C GLN A 177 -12.82 17.56 -19.79
N ASN A 178 -12.06 16.70 -20.42
CA ASN A 178 -11.66 16.78 -21.83
C ASN A 178 -11.80 15.40 -22.51
N PRO A 179 -13.04 14.98 -22.82
CA PRO A 179 -13.29 13.64 -23.38
C PRO A 179 -12.59 13.40 -24.73
N GLU A 180 -12.25 14.47 -25.47
CA GLU A 180 -11.51 14.40 -26.73
C GLU A 180 -10.05 13.95 -26.57
N LEU A 181 -9.53 13.94 -25.33
CA LEU A 181 -8.18 13.45 -25.05
C LEU A 181 -8.11 11.93 -24.88
N VAL A 182 -9.21 11.22 -25.13
CA VAL A 182 -9.24 9.75 -25.03
C VAL A 182 -8.60 9.16 -26.27
N ASP A 183 -7.29 8.91 -26.23
CA ASP A 183 -6.60 8.07 -27.22
C ASP A 183 -6.57 6.60 -26.76
N GLU A 184 -6.48 5.69 -27.73
CA GLU A 184 -6.48 4.24 -27.47
C GLU A 184 -5.29 3.77 -26.62
N VAL A 185 -4.17 4.51 -26.65
CA VAL A 185 -2.95 4.16 -25.87
C VAL A 185 -2.30 5.42 -25.32
N TYR A 186 -2.31 5.56 -23.99
CA TYR A 186 -1.53 6.61 -23.30
C TYR A 186 -0.20 6.08 -22.77
N ASP A 187 0.85 6.84 -22.97
CA ASP A 187 2.11 6.65 -22.25
C ASP A 187 1.97 7.26 -20.84
N PHE A 188 1.87 6.42 -19.83
CA PHE A 188 1.74 6.87 -18.43
C PHE A 188 2.88 7.78 -17.97
N ARG A 189 4.03 7.75 -18.64
CA ARG A 189 5.16 8.66 -18.37
C ARG A 189 4.81 10.14 -18.62
N CYS A 190 3.83 10.42 -19.46
CA CYS A 190 3.36 11.78 -19.70
C CYS A 190 2.62 12.39 -18.50
N PHE A 191 2.22 11.59 -17.51
CA PHE A 191 1.44 12.02 -16.36
C PHE A 191 2.21 11.92 -15.02
N MET A 192 3.49 11.53 -15.07
CA MET A 192 4.39 11.47 -13.93
C MET A 192 5.22 12.80 -13.83
#